data_fea561fb27c8c4b7d224972b026ec10b
#
_entry.id   fea561fb27c8c4b7d224972b026ec10b
#
_cell.length_a   1.000
_cell.length_b   1.000
_cell.length_c   1.000
_cell.angle_alpha   90.00
_cell.angle_beta   90.00
_cell.angle_gamma   90.00
#
_symmetry.space_group_name_H-M   'P 1'
#
loop_
_entity.id
_entity.type
_entity.pdbx_description
1 polymer ?
#
loop_
_entity_poly.entity_id
_entity_poly.type
_entity_poly.pdbx_seq_one_letter_code
_entity_poly.pdbx_strand_id
1 'polypeptide(L)'
;VVPFQWAGPGAAPEDIGGIVGADLRNSGKFNPLDRSRLPQQPGTAQEVQPAAWSALGIDAVVVGQVTPNPDGSYSVAYQLVDTGGAPGTVLAQNTYKVNKQWLRYAGHTASDEVFEKLTGIKGAFRTRIAYVVQTNGGQFPYELRVSDYDGYNQFVVHRSPQPLMSPAWSPDGSKLAYVTFESGRSALVIQTLSNGAVRQVASFPRHNGAPAFSPDGSKLAFALSKTGSLNLYVMDIGSGQIRQVTDGRSNNTEPTWFP
;
A
#
# COMPACT_ATOMS: atom_id res chain seq x y z
N VAL A 1 -7.62 -0.97 -20.23
CA VAL A 1 -7.61 0.40 -19.69
C VAL A 1 -7.12 1.33 -20.76
N VAL A 2 -7.85 2.40 -21.03
CA VAL A 2 -7.50 3.43 -22.00
C VAL A 2 -6.69 4.53 -21.31
N PRO A 3 -5.76 5.22 -22.01
CA PRO A 3 -5.18 6.46 -21.47
C PRO A 3 -6.28 7.45 -21.09
N PHE A 4 -6.22 7.98 -19.85
CA PHE A 4 -7.20 8.98 -19.43
C PHE A 4 -6.98 10.28 -20.20
N GLN A 5 -8.05 10.87 -20.70
CA GLN A 5 -7.98 12.14 -21.43
C GLN A 5 -7.60 13.29 -20.47
N TRP A 6 -6.64 14.10 -20.91
CA TRP A 6 -6.23 15.31 -20.20
C TRP A 6 -6.91 16.53 -20.79
N ALA A 7 -7.66 17.27 -19.96
CA ALA A 7 -8.41 18.46 -20.37
C ALA A 7 -7.69 19.77 -20.09
N GLY A 8 -6.43 19.75 -19.68
CA GLY A 8 -5.64 20.93 -19.36
C GLY A 8 -4.57 21.28 -20.41
N PRO A 9 -3.85 22.38 -20.23
CA PRO A 9 -2.72 22.75 -21.09
C PRO A 9 -1.50 21.86 -20.84
N GLY A 10 -0.70 21.65 -21.88
CA GLY A 10 0.54 20.89 -21.80
C GLY A 10 0.35 19.40 -21.52
N ALA A 11 1.35 18.77 -20.91
CA ALA A 11 1.30 17.37 -20.54
C ALA A 11 0.48 17.14 -19.27
N ALA A 12 -0.20 15.99 -19.21
CA ALA A 12 -0.87 15.54 -17.98
C ALA A 12 0.14 15.42 -16.82
N PRO A 13 -0.21 15.88 -15.62
CA PRO A 13 0.71 15.81 -14.47
C PRO A 13 0.97 14.38 -13.99
N GLU A 14 0.09 13.42 -14.34
CA GLU A 14 0.22 12.00 -13.99
C GLU A 14 -0.55 11.15 -15.01
N ASP A 15 -0.04 9.97 -15.34
CA ASP A 15 -0.70 8.99 -16.21
C ASP A 15 -1.64 8.08 -15.41
N ILE A 16 -2.82 8.56 -15.08
CA ILE A 16 -3.80 7.83 -14.26
C ILE A 16 -4.20 6.51 -14.93
N GLY A 17 -4.47 6.51 -16.23
CA GLY A 17 -4.81 5.29 -16.96
C GLY A 17 -3.67 4.25 -16.94
N GLY A 18 -2.40 4.72 -16.91
CA GLY A 18 -1.23 3.86 -16.75
C GLY A 18 -1.16 3.22 -15.36
N ILE A 19 -1.44 4.00 -14.32
CA ILE A 19 -1.52 3.49 -12.94
C ILE A 19 -2.58 2.41 -12.84
N VAL A 20 -3.82 2.68 -13.28
CA VAL A 20 -4.93 1.71 -13.24
C VAL A 20 -4.57 0.44 -14.03
N GLY A 21 -3.99 0.57 -15.22
CA GLY A 21 -3.57 -0.58 -16.03
C GLY A 21 -2.47 -1.41 -15.36
N ALA A 22 -1.51 -0.77 -14.69
CA ALA A 22 -0.45 -1.45 -13.96
C ALA A 22 -0.99 -2.17 -12.71
N ASP A 23 -1.85 -1.52 -11.94
CA ASP A 23 -2.50 -2.10 -10.76
C ASP A 23 -3.26 -3.38 -11.11
N LEU A 24 -4.13 -3.29 -12.11
CA LEU A 24 -4.93 -4.44 -12.54
C LEU A 24 -4.05 -5.59 -13.05
N ARG A 25 -2.98 -5.29 -13.80
CA ARG A 25 -2.00 -6.30 -14.25
C ARG A 25 -1.28 -6.94 -13.07
N ASN A 26 -0.79 -6.13 -12.13
CA ASN A 26 -0.04 -6.58 -10.96
C ASN A 26 -0.88 -7.43 -10.00
N SER A 27 -2.21 -7.30 -10.03
CA SER A 27 -3.11 -8.16 -9.27
C SER A 27 -3.07 -9.63 -9.69
N GLY A 28 -2.57 -9.92 -10.89
CA GLY A 28 -2.58 -11.26 -11.49
C GLY A 28 -3.97 -11.79 -11.87
N LYS A 29 -5.03 -10.97 -11.73
CA LYS A 29 -6.42 -11.35 -12.09
C LYS A 29 -6.81 -10.87 -13.47
N PHE A 30 -6.11 -9.89 -14.01
CA PHE A 30 -6.43 -9.27 -15.30
C PHE A 30 -5.21 -9.25 -16.23
N ASN A 31 -5.50 -9.26 -17.52
CA ASN A 31 -4.51 -9.08 -18.57
C ASN A 31 -4.88 -7.84 -19.41
N PRO A 32 -4.58 -6.62 -18.96
CA PRO A 32 -4.88 -5.41 -19.69
C PRO A 32 -4.24 -5.42 -21.08
N LEU A 33 -5.04 -5.10 -22.11
CA LEU A 33 -4.57 -4.99 -23.48
C LEU A 33 -3.47 -3.91 -23.56
N ASP A 34 -2.42 -4.19 -24.34
CA ASP A 34 -1.36 -3.22 -24.60
C ASP A 34 -1.91 -1.98 -25.29
N ARG A 35 -1.40 -0.80 -24.91
CA ARG A 35 -1.87 0.49 -25.44
C ARG A 35 -1.72 0.63 -26.95
N SER A 36 -0.71 0.00 -27.54
CA SER A 36 -0.49 -0.01 -28.99
C SER A 36 -1.55 -0.78 -29.76
N ARG A 37 -2.33 -1.61 -29.08
CA ARG A 37 -3.37 -2.48 -29.67
C ARG A 37 -4.79 -1.99 -29.41
N LEU A 38 -4.95 -0.85 -28.72
CA LEU A 38 -6.28 -0.29 -28.41
C LEU A 38 -7.01 0.09 -29.71
N PRO A 39 -8.25 -0.40 -29.93
CA PRO A 39 -9.02 -0.06 -31.13
C PRO A 39 -9.54 1.37 -31.11
N GLN A 40 -9.63 1.97 -29.91
CA GLN A 40 -10.14 3.31 -29.65
C GLN A 40 -9.46 3.91 -28.41
N GLN A 41 -9.59 5.25 -28.26
CA GLN A 41 -9.15 5.99 -27.07
C GLN A 41 -10.30 6.88 -26.54
N PRO A 42 -11.44 6.30 -26.13
CA PRO A 42 -12.58 7.06 -25.60
C PRO A 42 -12.24 7.65 -24.21
N GLY A 43 -12.75 8.84 -23.94
CA GLY A 43 -12.65 9.49 -22.61
C GLY A 43 -13.89 9.25 -21.75
N THR A 44 -15.01 8.89 -22.37
CA THR A 44 -16.31 8.65 -21.73
C THR A 44 -16.94 7.35 -22.18
N ALA A 45 -17.90 6.85 -21.40
CA ALA A 45 -18.65 5.63 -21.74
C ALA A 45 -19.43 5.76 -23.06
N GLN A 46 -19.94 6.97 -23.36
CA GLN A 46 -20.71 7.25 -24.57
C GLN A 46 -19.87 7.11 -25.84
N GLU A 47 -18.57 7.30 -25.76
CA GLU A 47 -17.64 7.20 -26.88
C GLU A 47 -17.18 5.75 -27.13
N VAL A 48 -17.43 4.84 -26.17
CA VAL A 48 -17.04 3.43 -26.30
C VAL A 48 -17.92 2.76 -27.36
N GLN A 49 -17.31 2.11 -28.35
CA GLN A 49 -17.97 1.23 -29.31
C GLN A 49 -17.76 -0.22 -28.88
N PRO A 50 -18.66 -0.85 -28.13
CA PRO A 50 -18.43 -2.15 -27.50
C PRO A 50 -17.99 -3.23 -28.48
N ALA A 51 -18.54 -3.24 -29.70
CA ALA A 51 -18.23 -4.22 -30.73
C ALA A 51 -16.73 -4.22 -31.12
N ALA A 52 -16.06 -3.06 -31.11
CA ALA A 52 -14.65 -2.97 -31.45
C ALA A 52 -13.75 -3.63 -30.37
N TRP A 53 -14.20 -3.64 -29.12
CA TRP A 53 -13.50 -4.25 -28.00
C TRP A 53 -13.81 -5.75 -27.88
N SER A 54 -15.08 -6.14 -27.97
CA SER A 54 -15.48 -7.55 -27.91
C SER A 54 -14.87 -8.39 -29.06
N ALA A 55 -14.68 -7.79 -30.24
CA ALA A 55 -13.96 -8.43 -31.36
C ALA A 55 -12.50 -8.80 -31.01
N LEU A 56 -11.90 -8.15 -29.99
CA LEU A 56 -10.57 -8.46 -29.47
C LEU A 56 -10.60 -9.35 -28.22
N GLY A 57 -11.78 -9.87 -27.83
CA GLY A 57 -11.96 -10.66 -26.62
C GLY A 57 -11.86 -9.83 -25.33
N ILE A 58 -12.18 -8.55 -25.39
CA ILE A 58 -12.17 -7.65 -24.22
C ILE A 58 -13.58 -7.58 -23.64
N ASP A 59 -13.74 -7.95 -22.39
CA ASP A 59 -15.04 -8.01 -21.69
C ASP A 59 -15.42 -6.68 -21.03
N ALA A 60 -14.43 -5.85 -20.69
CA ALA A 60 -14.67 -4.55 -20.05
C ALA A 60 -13.58 -3.53 -20.38
N VAL A 61 -13.93 -2.26 -20.42
CA VAL A 61 -13.03 -1.14 -20.69
C VAL A 61 -13.13 -0.10 -19.58
N VAL A 62 -11.97 0.34 -19.08
CA VAL A 62 -11.88 1.50 -18.19
C VAL A 62 -11.50 2.72 -19.01
N VAL A 63 -12.33 3.72 -19.00
CA VAL A 63 -12.13 5.04 -19.63
C VAL A 63 -12.08 6.11 -18.55
N GLY A 64 -11.51 7.27 -18.84
CA GLY A 64 -11.49 8.34 -17.85
C GLY A 64 -10.93 9.65 -18.36
N GLN A 65 -11.06 10.66 -17.50
CA GLN A 65 -10.63 12.03 -17.76
C GLN A 65 -9.96 12.63 -16.53
N VAL A 66 -8.98 13.49 -16.76
CA VAL A 66 -8.36 14.34 -15.73
C VAL A 66 -8.53 15.79 -16.14
N THR A 67 -9.19 16.57 -15.30
CA THR A 67 -9.51 17.98 -15.57
C THR A 67 -8.91 18.86 -14.47
N PRO A 68 -8.12 19.89 -14.82
CA PRO A 68 -7.69 20.89 -13.84
C PRO A 68 -8.86 21.78 -13.44
N ASN A 69 -8.98 22.07 -12.14
CA ASN A 69 -10.00 22.98 -11.61
C ASN A 69 -9.42 24.39 -11.38
N PRO A 70 -10.28 25.42 -11.39
CA PRO A 70 -9.84 26.80 -11.16
C PRO A 70 -9.14 27.03 -9.81
N ASP A 71 -9.42 26.19 -8.81
CA ASP A 71 -8.81 26.27 -7.47
C ASP A 71 -7.45 25.54 -7.36
N GLY A 72 -6.89 25.08 -8.49
CA GLY A 72 -5.62 24.38 -8.54
C GLY A 72 -5.70 22.88 -8.18
N SER A 73 -6.89 22.37 -7.87
CA SER A 73 -7.13 20.93 -7.74
C SER A 73 -7.38 20.26 -9.09
N TYR A 74 -7.56 18.94 -9.07
CA TYR A 74 -7.86 18.13 -10.25
C TYR A 74 -9.09 17.29 -10.00
N SER A 75 -9.93 17.16 -11.02
CA SER A 75 -11.02 16.19 -11.06
C SER A 75 -10.54 14.98 -11.86
N VAL A 76 -10.52 13.81 -11.23
CA VAL A 76 -10.19 12.51 -11.85
C VAL A 76 -11.48 11.71 -11.94
N ALA A 77 -12.00 11.54 -13.15
CA ALA A 77 -13.21 10.78 -13.42
C ALA A 77 -12.86 9.47 -14.12
N TYR A 78 -13.51 8.36 -13.75
CA TYR A 78 -13.43 7.11 -14.48
C TYR A 78 -14.81 6.50 -14.68
N GLN A 79 -14.93 5.67 -15.72
CA GLN A 79 -16.07 4.80 -15.97
C GLN A 79 -15.56 3.42 -16.40
N LEU A 80 -16.14 2.37 -15.81
CA LEU A 80 -15.94 0.98 -16.22
C LEU A 80 -17.13 0.59 -17.08
N VAL A 81 -16.88 0.24 -18.35
CA VAL A 81 -17.90 -0.08 -19.34
C VAL A 81 -17.82 -1.56 -19.72
N ASP A 82 -18.97 -2.24 -19.68
CA ASP A 82 -19.10 -3.62 -20.15
C ASP A 82 -19.06 -3.64 -21.69
N THR A 83 -18.27 -4.55 -22.25
CA THR A 83 -18.18 -4.77 -23.71
C THR A 83 -18.54 -6.20 -24.10
N GLY A 84 -18.77 -7.08 -23.13
CA GLY A 84 -19.09 -8.50 -23.32
C GLY A 84 -20.52 -8.86 -22.97
N GLY A 85 -20.89 -8.86 -21.69
CA GLY A 85 -22.16 -9.39 -21.20
C GLY A 85 -23.38 -8.49 -21.45
N ALA A 86 -23.22 -7.19 -21.16
CA ALA A 86 -24.23 -6.15 -21.40
C ALA A 86 -23.56 -4.92 -22.05
N PRO A 87 -23.24 -5.00 -23.37
CA PRO A 87 -22.40 -4.03 -24.05
C PRO A 87 -22.90 -2.59 -23.94
N GLY A 88 -21.98 -1.70 -23.51
CA GLY A 88 -22.25 -0.27 -23.32
C GLY A 88 -22.77 0.09 -21.92
N THR A 89 -23.04 -0.90 -21.07
CA THR A 89 -23.48 -0.64 -19.68
C THR A 89 -22.30 -0.12 -18.84
N VAL A 90 -22.52 0.96 -18.08
CA VAL A 90 -21.57 1.44 -17.09
C VAL A 90 -21.70 0.60 -15.83
N LEU A 91 -20.69 -0.21 -15.53
CA LEU A 91 -20.65 -1.12 -14.36
C LEU A 91 -20.26 -0.39 -13.07
N ALA A 92 -19.36 0.59 -13.16
CA ALA A 92 -18.92 1.43 -12.07
C ALA A 92 -18.43 2.78 -12.63
N GLN A 93 -18.55 3.83 -11.82
CA GLN A 93 -18.02 5.15 -12.15
C GLN A 93 -17.83 5.97 -10.89
N ASN A 94 -16.85 6.86 -10.89
CA ASN A 94 -16.67 7.84 -9.81
C ASN A 94 -15.90 9.06 -10.33
N THR A 95 -15.91 10.14 -9.53
CA THR A 95 -15.12 11.35 -9.76
C THR A 95 -14.52 11.79 -8.44
N TYR A 96 -13.19 11.93 -8.41
CA TYR A 96 -12.43 12.35 -7.24
C TYR A 96 -11.91 13.76 -7.47
N LYS A 97 -12.07 14.65 -6.48
CA LYS A 97 -11.42 15.96 -6.47
C LYS A 97 -10.20 15.88 -5.56
N VAL A 98 -9.00 16.06 -6.12
CA VAL A 98 -7.73 15.86 -5.42
C VAL A 98 -6.72 16.96 -5.76
N ASN A 99 -5.77 17.22 -4.87
CA ASN A 99 -4.60 18.03 -5.16
C ASN A 99 -3.56 17.19 -5.94
N LYS A 100 -2.60 17.87 -6.57
CA LYS A 100 -1.57 17.21 -7.42
C LYS A 100 -0.88 16.02 -6.74
N GLN A 101 -0.51 16.16 -5.48
CA GLN A 101 0.16 15.10 -4.71
C GLN A 101 -0.69 13.84 -4.49
N TRP A 102 -2.02 13.92 -4.67
CA TRP A 102 -2.96 12.81 -4.48
C TRP A 102 -3.47 12.20 -5.79
N LEU A 103 -2.92 12.63 -6.95
CA LEU A 103 -3.33 12.09 -8.25
C LEU A 103 -3.10 10.59 -8.35
N ARG A 104 -1.93 10.10 -7.92
CA ARG A 104 -1.65 8.65 -7.89
C ARG A 104 -2.62 7.91 -6.99
N TYR A 105 -2.90 8.46 -5.81
CA TYR A 105 -3.87 7.88 -4.88
C TYR A 105 -5.28 7.79 -5.50
N ALA A 106 -5.71 8.79 -6.28
CA ALA A 106 -6.97 8.72 -7.03
C ALA A 106 -6.95 7.59 -8.08
N GLY A 107 -5.82 7.39 -8.77
CA GLY A 107 -5.62 6.27 -9.68
C GLY A 107 -5.78 4.92 -8.98
N HIS A 108 -5.07 4.71 -7.87
CA HIS A 108 -5.19 3.49 -7.06
C HIS A 108 -6.60 3.29 -6.47
N THR A 109 -7.31 4.39 -6.16
CA THR A 109 -8.71 4.31 -5.70
C THR A 109 -9.62 3.79 -6.82
N ALA A 110 -9.45 4.31 -8.05
CA ALA A 110 -10.18 3.80 -9.21
C ALA A 110 -9.86 2.32 -9.48
N SER A 111 -8.58 1.94 -9.33
CA SER A 111 -8.15 0.54 -9.44
C SER A 111 -8.84 -0.38 -8.42
N ASP A 112 -8.91 0.03 -7.16
CA ASP A 112 -9.59 -0.73 -6.09
C ASP A 112 -11.08 -0.93 -6.42
N GLU A 113 -11.77 0.14 -6.84
CA GLU A 113 -13.20 0.08 -7.19
C GLU A 113 -13.47 -0.79 -8.42
N VAL A 114 -12.65 -0.68 -9.46
CA VAL A 114 -12.72 -1.53 -10.67
C VAL A 114 -12.46 -2.99 -10.32
N PHE A 115 -11.41 -3.24 -9.52
CA PHE A 115 -11.06 -4.58 -9.07
C PHE A 115 -12.19 -5.23 -8.27
N GLU A 116 -12.74 -4.51 -7.29
CA GLU A 116 -13.85 -4.99 -6.46
C GLU A 116 -15.09 -5.25 -7.30
N LYS A 117 -15.41 -4.34 -8.24
CA LYS A 117 -16.57 -4.51 -9.12
C LYS A 117 -16.49 -5.75 -10.00
N LEU A 118 -15.30 -6.07 -10.52
CA LEU A 118 -15.10 -7.19 -11.43
C LEU A 118 -14.84 -8.53 -10.73
N THR A 119 -14.38 -8.52 -9.47
CA THR A 119 -13.98 -9.75 -8.75
C THR A 119 -14.83 -10.04 -7.51
N GLY A 120 -15.54 -9.06 -6.98
CA GLY A 120 -16.20 -9.15 -5.66
C GLY A 120 -15.24 -9.10 -4.47
N ILE A 121 -13.94 -8.88 -4.71
CA ILE A 121 -12.89 -8.85 -3.69
C ILE A 121 -12.42 -7.40 -3.53
N LYS A 122 -12.25 -6.93 -2.29
CA LYS A 122 -11.69 -5.59 -2.06
C LYS A 122 -10.28 -5.49 -2.62
N GLY A 123 -10.00 -4.39 -3.32
CA GLY A 123 -8.66 -4.06 -3.79
C GLY A 123 -7.73 -3.65 -2.66
N ALA A 124 -6.41 -3.71 -2.92
CA ALA A 124 -5.36 -3.36 -1.97
C ALA A 124 -4.32 -2.40 -2.58
N PHE A 125 -4.67 -1.68 -3.65
CA PHE A 125 -3.75 -0.83 -4.38
C PHE A 125 -3.41 0.49 -3.64
N ARG A 126 -4.20 0.87 -2.64
CA ARG A 126 -3.92 2.01 -1.74
C ARG A 126 -3.07 1.64 -0.52
N THR A 127 -2.55 0.43 -0.47
CA THR A 127 -1.72 -0.01 0.66
C THR A 127 -0.29 0.54 0.54
N ARG A 128 0.45 0.49 1.66
CA ARG A 128 1.83 0.93 1.76
C ARG A 128 2.74 -0.18 2.22
N ILE A 129 3.99 -0.09 1.82
CA ILE A 129 5.04 -1.02 2.23
C ILE A 129 6.02 -0.27 3.12
N ALA A 130 6.35 -0.85 4.29
CA ALA A 130 7.47 -0.42 5.11
C ALA A 130 8.64 -1.40 4.91
N TYR A 131 9.83 -0.87 4.69
CA TYR A 131 11.02 -1.67 4.41
C TYR A 131 12.28 -0.98 4.89
N VAL A 132 13.33 -1.77 5.10
CA VAL A 132 14.65 -1.26 5.48
C VAL A 132 15.56 -1.25 4.27
N VAL A 133 16.28 -0.14 4.11
CA VAL A 133 17.34 0.02 3.10
C VAL A 133 18.66 0.14 3.82
N GLN A 134 19.64 -0.62 3.37
CA GLN A 134 21.04 -0.43 3.72
C GLN A 134 21.75 0.27 2.56
N THR A 135 22.30 1.45 2.81
CA THR A 135 23.08 2.21 1.84
C THR A 135 24.57 1.95 2.01
N ASN A 136 25.34 2.11 0.93
CA ASN A 136 26.77 1.90 0.98
C ASN A 136 27.50 3.16 1.48
N GLY A 137 27.61 3.30 2.80
CA GLY A 137 28.38 4.37 3.46
C GLY A 137 27.52 5.50 4.05
N GLY A 138 28.20 6.50 4.61
CA GLY A 138 27.58 7.61 5.33
C GLY A 138 27.41 7.36 6.82
N GLN A 139 26.99 8.41 7.55
CA GLN A 139 26.79 8.37 9.00
C GLN A 139 25.59 7.50 9.41
N PHE A 140 24.58 7.40 8.54
CA PHE A 140 23.33 6.66 8.76
C PHE A 140 23.07 5.69 7.60
N PRO A 141 23.79 4.55 7.55
CA PRO A 141 23.68 3.61 6.44
C PRO A 141 22.36 2.81 6.43
N TYR A 142 21.56 2.85 7.49
CA TYR A 142 20.28 2.16 7.56
C TYR A 142 19.13 3.15 7.58
N GLU A 143 18.14 2.92 6.72
CA GLU A 143 16.94 3.73 6.66
C GLU A 143 15.69 2.85 6.70
N LEU A 144 14.76 3.16 7.60
CA LEU A 144 13.39 2.67 7.54
C LEU A 144 12.62 3.59 6.60
N ARG A 145 12.10 3.03 5.52
CA ARG A 145 11.35 3.75 4.49
C ARG A 145 9.93 3.21 4.37
N VAL A 146 9.06 4.07 3.88
CA VAL A 146 7.70 3.74 3.47
C VAL A 146 7.52 4.19 2.03
N SER A 147 6.79 3.41 1.24
CA SER A 147 6.33 3.77 -0.10
C SER A 147 4.89 3.33 -0.30
N ASP A 148 4.24 3.82 -1.35
CA ASP A 148 3.07 3.16 -1.90
C ASP A 148 3.44 1.74 -2.35
N TYR A 149 2.45 0.84 -2.50
CA TYR A 149 2.69 -0.57 -2.79
C TYR A 149 3.48 -0.79 -4.10
N ASP A 150 3.39 0.17 -5.03
CA ASP A 150 4.08 0.16 -6.33
C ASP A 150 5.46 0.84 -6.32
N GLY A 151 5.94 1.23 -5.13
CA GLY A 151 7.25 1.81 -4.91
C GLY A 151 7.33 3.33 -5.08
N TYR A 152 6.23 4.01 -5.40
CA TYR A 152 6.18 5.48 -5.49
C TYR A 152 6.00 6.14 -4.12
N ASN A 153 6.10 7.47 -4.08
CA ASN A 153 5.91 8.30 -2.87
C ASN A 153 6.75 7.84 -1.68
N GLN A 154 8.02 7.49 -1.94
CA GLN A 154 8.94 7.05 -0.90
C GLN A 154 9.28 8.19 0.07
N PHE A 155 9.28 7.89 1.35
CA PHE A 155 9.83 8.77 2.38
C PHE A 155 10.55 7.99 3.47
N VAL A 156 11.52 8.66 4.11
CA VAL A 156 12.30 8.09 5.21
C VAL A 156 11.57 8.33 6.52
N VAL A 157 11.28 7.26 7.23
CA VAL A 157 10.66 7.28 8.58
C VAL A 157 11.72 7.45 9.66
N HIS A 158 12.86 6.71 9.52
CA HIS A 158 13.95 6.75 10.47
C HIS A 158 15.29 6.48 9.78
N ARG A 159 16.34 7.18 10.24
CA ARG A 159 17.73 6.94 9.84
C ARG A 159 18.53 6.47 11.03
N SER A 160 19.35 5.44 10.84
CA SER A 160 20.11 4.82 11.94
C SER A 160 21.55 4.54 11.52
N PRO A 161 22.53 4.75 12.43
CA PRO A 161 23.92 4.30 12.23
C PRO A 161 24.05 2.77 12.41
N GLN A 162 23.03 2.11 12.99
CA GLN A 162 23.00 0.70 13.30
C GLN A 162 21.85 0.00 12.56
N PRO A 163 21.87 -1.32 12.40
CA PRO A 163 20.82 -2.06 11.73
C PRO A 163 19.41 -1.77 12.26
N LEU A 164 18.46 -1.75 11.33
CA LEU A 164 17.03 -1.72 11.55
C LEU A 164 16.43 -3.00 10.96
N MET A 165 15.40 -3.58 11.60
CA MET A 165 14.84 -4.87 11.15
C MET A 165 13.34 -4.97 11.45
N SER A 166 12.68 -5.88 10.73
CA SER A 166 11.32 -6.37 11.03
C SER A 166 10.28 -5.26 11.23
N PRO A 167 10.08 -4.35 10.28
CA PRO A 167 9.01 -3.35 10.39
C PRO A 167 7.63 -4.02 10.33
N ALA A 168 6.71 -3.56 11.18
CA ALA A 168 5.32 -4.00 11.22
C ALA A 168 4.38 -2.80 11.39
N TRP A 169 3.33 -2.76 10.56
CA TRP A 169 2.31 -1.72 10.60
C TRP A 169 1.32 -1.90 11.75
N SER A 170 0.92 -0.79 12.37
CA SER A 170 -0.34 -0.77 13.11
C SER A 170 -1.52 -0.87 12.15
N PRO A 171 -2.68 -1.47 12.56
CA PRO A 171 -3.82 -1.69 11.66
C PRO A 171 -4.40 -0.40 11.06
N ASP A 172 -4.30 0.71 11.78
CA ASP A 172 -4.73 2.04 11.35
C ASP A 172 -3.71 2.77 10.46
N GLY A 173 -2.53 2.16 10.23
CA GLY A 173 -1.45 2.76 9.45
C GLY A 173 -0.76 3.98 10.08
N SER A 174 -1.06 4.29 11.34
CA SER A 174 -0.51 5.47 12.03
C SER A 174 0.86 5.25 12.67
N LYS A 175 1.25 3.98 12.89
CA LYS A 175 2.48 3.61 13.59
C LYS A 175 3.22 2.48 12.88
N LEU A 176 4.52 2.42 13.14
CA LEU A 176 5.39 1.29 12.81
C LEU A 176 6.07 0.77 14.08
N ALA A 177 6.02 -0.55 14.28
CA ALA A 177 6.92 -1.23 15.20
C ALA A 177 8.11 -1.75 14.42
N TYR A 178 9.31 -1.68 14.97
CA TYR A 178 10.53 -2.20 14.34
C TYR A 178 11.61 -2.46 15.38
N VAL A 179 12.64 -3.19 14.97
CA VAL A 179 13.84 -3.46 15.77
C VAL A 179 14.93 -2.47 15.40
N THR A 180 15.57 -1.87 16.41
CA THR A 180 16.77 -1.04 16.26
C THR A 180 17.92 -1.58 17.09
N PHE A 181 19.15 -1.35 16.64
CA PHE A 181 20.39 -1.69 17.36
C PHE A 181 21.17 -0.46 17.84
N GLU A 182 20.59 0.74 17.78
CA GLU A 182 21.25 2.01 18.14
C GLU A 182 21.75 2.05 19.59
N SER A 183 21.15 1.29 20.49
CA SER A 183 21.61 1.17 21.88
C SER A 183 22.72 0.14 22.11
N GLY A 184 23.31 -0.41 21.03
CA GLY A 184 24.31 -1.49 21.08
C GLY A 184 23.74 -2.90 21.24
N ARG A 185 22.41 -3.02 21.37
CA ARG A 185 21.67 -4.31 21.41
C ARG A 185 20.31 -4.14 20.75
N SER A 186 19.66 -5.27 20.43
CA SER A 186 18.30 -5.20 19.86
C SER A 186 17.33 -4.55 20.84
N ALA A 187 16.60 -3.57 20.36
CA ALA A 187 15.48 -2.96 21.06
C ALA A 187 14.27 -2.91 20.13
N LEU A 188 13.11 -3.28 20.64
CA LEU A 188 11.84 -3.17 19.94
C LEU A 188 11.21 -1.82 20.28
N VAL A 189 10.85 -1.08 19.25
CA VAL A 189 10.27 0.26 19.38
C VAL A 189 8.99 0.39 18.58
N ILE A 190 8.12 1.32 18.97
CA ILE A 190 6.95 1.79 18.20
C ILE A 190 7.18 3.27 17.90
N GLN A 191 7.10 3.63 16.62
CA GLN A 191 7.19 5.02 16.15
C GLN A 191 5.84 5.49 15.62
N THR A 192 5.39 6.65 16.04
CA THR A 192 4.20 7.35 15.50
C THR A 192 4.62 8.17 14.30
N LEU A 193 3.98 7.92 13.14
CA LEU A 193 4.40 8.53 11.87
C LEU A 193 4.10 10.04 11.78
N SER A 194 3.03 10.51 12.42
CA SER A 194 2.61 11.91 12.33
C SER A 194 3.55 12.90 12.99
N ASN A 195 4.29 12.48 14.03
CA ASN A 195 5.17 13.35 14.81
C ASN A 195 6.56 12.78 15.06
N GLY A 196 6.84 11.57 14.56
CA GLY A 196 8.12 10.88 14.73
C GLY A 196 8.42 10.37 16.13
N ALA A 197 7.47 10.47 17.09
CA ALA A 197 7.68 10.04 18.47
C ALA A 197 7.94 8.54 18.55
N VAL A 198 9.02 8.15 19.23
CA VAL A 198 9.46 6.76 19.41
C VAL A 198 9.27 6.34 20.87
N ARG A 199 8.60 5.20 21.07
CA ARG A 199 8.44 4.54 22.37
C ARG A 199 9.15 3.20 22.36
N GLN A 200 10.09 2.97 23.28
CA GLN A 200 10.69 1.66 23.47
C GLN A 200 9.70 0.71 24.14
N VAL A 201 9.53 -0.47 23.55
CA VAL A 201 8.63 -1.54 24.02
C VAL A 201 9.40 -2.58 24.81
N ALA A 202 10.52 -3.05 24.26
CA ALA A 202 11.34 -4.08 24.86
C ALA A 202 12.82 -3.85 24.52
N SER A 203 13.69 -4.06 25.50
CA SER A 203 15.15 -4.05 25.35
C SER A 203 15.76 -5.03 26.38
N PHE A 204 15.26 -6.25 26.38
CA PHE A 204 15.77 -7.32 27.23
C PHE A 204 17.13 -7.80 26.73
N PRO A 205 17.95 -8.48 27.57
CA PRO A 205 19.15 -9.14 27.10
C PRO A 205 18.85 -10.14 25.96
N ARG A 206 19.79 -10.25 25.00
CA ARG A 206 19.68 -11.08 23.81
C ARG A 206 18.65 -10.53 22.80
N HIS A 207 17.87 -11.41 22.14
CA HIS A 207 17.00 -11.03 21.04
C HIS A 207 15.69 -10.40 21.49
N ASN A 208 15.33 -9.29 20.84
CA ASN A 208 14.03 -8.63 20.91
C ASN A 208 13.58 -8.38 19.45
N GLY A 209 12.48 -8.95 19.00
CA GLY A 209 12.15 -8.82 17.59
C GLY A 209 10.81 -9.40 17.15
N ALA A 210 10.63 -9.48 15.84
CA ALA A 210 9.45 -10.01 15.18
C ALA A 210 8.12 -9.44 15.70
N PRO A 211 7.90 -8.10 15.66
CA PRO A 211 6.67 -7.51 16.15
C PRO A 211 5.49 -7.74 15.21
N ALA A 212 4.29 -7.95 15.78
CA ALA A 212 3.03 -7.99 15.05
C ALA A 212 1.92 -7.33 15.87
N PHE A 213 1.26 -6.31 15.34
CA PHE A 213 0.10 -5.68 15.99
C PHE A 213 -1.13 -6.59 15.90
N SER A 214 -1.95 -6.61 16.95
CA SER A 214 -3.29 -7.21 16.89
C SER A 214 -4.20 -6.45 15.92
N PRO A 215 -5.25 -7.10 15.35
CA PRO A 215 -6.16 -6.45 14.40
C PRO A 215 -6.84 -5.18 14.92
N ASP A 216 -7.07 -5.09 16.22
CA ASP A 216 -7.63 -3.91 16.91
C ASP A 216 -6.56 -2.87 17.29
N GLY A 217 -5.27 -3.16 17.08
CA GLY A 217 -4.15 -2.29 17.43
C GLY A 217 -3.87 -2.14 18.92
N SER A 218 -4.60 -2.86 19.81
CA SER A 218 -4.44 -2.74 21.25
C SER A 218 -3.25 -3.51 21.81
N LYS A 219 -2.76 -4.52 21.11
CA LYS A 219 -1.68 -5.41 21.54
C LYS A 219 -0.58 -5.52 20.51
N LEU A 220 0.61 -5.86 20.99
CA LEU A 220 1.77 -6.20 20.18
C LEU A 220 2.30 -7.59 20.58
N ALA A 221 2.32 -8.54 19.65
CA ALA A 221 3.02 -9.80 19.80
C ALA A 221 4.47 -9.63 19.34
N PHE A 222 5.42 -10.28 19.99
CA PHE A 222 6.83 -10.23 19.62
C PHE A 222 7.62 -11.39 20.25
N ALA A 223 8.84 -11.62 19.76
CA ALA A 223 9.73 -12.67 20.23
C ALA A 223 10.82 -12.11 21.14
N LEU A 224 11.07 -12.78 22.27
CA LEU A 224 12.19 -12.52 23.18
C LEU A 224 12.94 -13.80 23.50
N SER A 225 14.28 -13.71 23.63
CA SER A 225 15.11 -14.84 24.09
C SER A 225 15.65 -14.65 25.52
N LYS A 226 14.98 -13.82 26.33
CA LYS A 226 15.43 -13.49 27.70
C LYS A 226 15.60 -14.71 28.63
N THR A 227 14.89 -15.79 28.37
CA THR A 227 14.91 -17.05 29.15
C THR A 227 15.78 -18.15 28.52
N GLY A 228 16.51 -17.85 27.44
CA GLY A 228 17.35 -18.79 26.69
C GLY A 228 16.87 -19.05 25.29
N SER A 229 15.74 -19.74 25.10
CA SER A 229 15.08 -19.94 23.80
C SER A 229 14.23 -18.72 23.42
N LEU A 230 13.98 -18.54 22.12
CA LEU A 230 13.00 -17.56 21.64
C LEU A 230 11.60 -18.00 22.03
N ASN A 231 10.89 -17.13 22.72
CA ASN A 231 9.48 -17.33 23.09
C ASN A 231 8.64 -16.13 22.71
N LEU A 232 7.36 -16.36 22.48
CA LEU A 232 6.40 -15.30 22.14
C LEU A 232 5.87 -14.64 23.40
N TYR A 233 5.78 -13.33 23.31
CA TYR A 233 5.22 -12.46 24.32
C TYR A 233 4.18 -11.55 23.71
N VAL A 234 3.21 -11.12 24.49
CA VAL A 234 2.20 -10.14 24.09
C VAL A 234 2.24 -9.00 25.10
N MET A 235 2.33 -7.79 24.57
CA MET A 235 2.19 -6.56 25.34
C MET A 235 0.83 -5.92 25.09
N ASP A 236 0.17 -5.49 26.12
CA ASP A 236 -0.91 -4.52 26.02
C ASP A 236 -0.30 -3.12 25.84
N ILE A 237 -0.61 -2.47 24.72
CA ILE A 237 0.04 -1.21 24.31
C ILE A 237 -0.33 -0.06 25.25
N GLY A 238 -1.55 -0.06 25.78
CA GLY A 238 -2.05 0.97 26.68
C GLY A 238 -1.36 0.93 28.03
N SER A 239 -1.39 -0.22 28.69
CA SER A 239 -0.81 -0.42 30.03
C SER A 239 0.70 -0.70 30.03
N GLY A 240 1.24 -1.20 28.92
CA GLY A 240 2.63 -1.67 28.82
C GLY A 240 2.88 -3.02 29.50
N GLN A 241 1.83 -3.72 29.97
CA GLN A 241 1.99 -5.04 30.59
C GLN A 241 2.37 -6.08 29.54
N ILE A 242 3.40 -6.88 29.85
CA ILE A 242 3.92 -7.94 29.00
C ILE A 242 3.64 -9.30 29.64
N ARG A 243 3.01 -10.21 28.90
CA ARG A 243 2.84 -11.60 29.30
C ARG A 243 3.51 -12.55 28.32
N GLN A 244 4.06 -13.64 28.81
CA GLN A 244 4.57 -14.74 28.01
C GLN A 244 3.42 -15.59 27.48
N VAL A 245 3.48 -15.98 26.21
CA VAL A 245 2.46 -16.81 25.54
C VAL A 245 2.94 -18.23 25.32
N THR A 246 4.20 -18.39 24.89
CA THR A 246 4.81 -19.71 24.73
C THR A 246 5.89 -19.91 25.75
N ASP A 247 6.02 -21.13 26.27
CA ASP A 247 7.10 -21.60 27.11
C ASP A 247 7.76 -22.80 26.45
N GLY A 248 9.01 -23.03 26.72
CA GLY A 248 9.66 -24.23 26.22
C GLY A 248 11.08 -24.01 25.72
N ARG A 249 11.66 -25.12 25.24
CA ARG A 249 13.06 -25.21 24.79
C ARG A 249 13.19 -24.95 23.28
N SER A 250 12.08 -24.94 22.54
CA SER A 250 12.05 -24.66 21.11
C SER A 250 12.01 -23.15 20.86
N ASN A 251 12.53 -22.72 19.70
CA ASN A 251 12.42 -21.35 19.28
C ASN A 251 11.04 -21.09 18.66
N ASN A 252 10.35 -20.09 19.20
CA ASN A 252 9.06 -19.58 18.71
C ASN A 252 9.26 -18.12 18.31
N THR A 253 9.03 -17.80 17.04
CA THR A 253 9.24 -16.46 16.46
C THR A 253 8.24 -16.18 15.35
N GLU A 254 8.27 -14.97 14.78
CA GLU A 254 7.43 -14.53 13.66
C GLU A 254 5.91 -14.71 13.93
N PRO A 255 5.37 -14.15 15.05
CA PRO A 255 3.96 -14.23 15.34
C PRO A 255 3.13 -13.47 14.31
N THR A 256 1.95 -14.01 14.02
CA THR A 256 0.91 -13.29 13.28
C THR A 256 -0.42 -13.47 14.00
N TRP A 257 -1.32 -12.49 13.84
CA TRP A 257 -2.66 -12.55 14.41
C TRP A 257 -3.64 -13.06 13.37
N PHE A 258 -4.59 -13.84 13.83
CA PHE A 258 -5.77 -14.17 13.04
C PHE A 258 -6.82 -13.08 13.26
N PRO A 259 -7.49 -12.57 12.17
CA PRO A 259 -8.53 -11.53 12.27
C PRO A 259 -9.74 -11.97 13.07
#